data_c3812324d61fc77b51c47decb237b749
#
_entry.id   c3812324d61fc77b51c47decb237b749
#
_cell.length_a   1.000
_cell.length_b   1.000
_cell.length_c   1.000
_cell.angle_alpha   90.00
_cell.angle_beta   90.00
_cell.angle_gamma   90.00
#
_symmetry.space_group_name_H-M   'P 1'
#
loop_
_entity.id
_entity.type
_entity.pdbx_description
1 polymer ?
#
loop_
_entity_poly.entity_id
_entity_poly.type
_entity_poly.pdbx_seq_one_letter_code
_entity_poly.pdbx_strand_id
1 'polypeptide(L)'
;MTTAANRPGAVLVITSSAAFLATLDLFIVNIAFPAISADFRDADFGQMSWILNSYTVVFAAVLALAGRLADRYGHRRVFLIGLAIFTIASAACALAPSLWPLVAARTVQGIGAALVTPTSLSLLLNAWPAERRAKAVGTWASVGAVAAALGPPLGGLLVAAGWQWVFLVNVPIGIVTMVAAARVLRESDAAPIGTPDLLGAAFLVLGVGSLAYALVEVPERGWGATVVLVAMVVAAFGVIAVVIRSRRHEVPALDLAVLRVPEFAIATAMMLAFSCGFAGMLLVNVLYLTSTWGWSAQAAGLGLAAGPAVVVVVARLAHRIAVRLGVGPVATLGALSFTAGSLWWLWQLGSSENYFRGLLPGQLLTGLGVGLILPTLSSVVGSALPGPRWGSGSSLLNTARQVGSALGIALVVTAVGTHIANSPTELASIRSGWALLAAAGATSALIGVALTAVEYRKNRTHTRSSDQERAPSHDCKHESPIIRTGLT
;
A
#
# COMPACT_ATOMS: atom_id res chain seq x y z
N MET A 1 -38.44 -21.27 -8.06
CA MET A 1 -37.10 -20.67 -8.32
C MET A 1 -36.20 -21.01 -7.14
N THR A 2 -35.34 -22.00 -7.32
CA THR A 2 -34.42 -22.48 -6.29
C THR A 2 -33.46 -21.38 -5.88
N THR A 3 -33.52 -20.99 -4.63
CA THR A 3 -32.55 -20.08 -3.97
C THR A 3 -31.18 -20.72 -4.04
N ALA A 4 -30.39 -20.34 -5.06
CA ALA A 4 -28.99 -20.72 -5.12
C ALA A 4 -28.30 -20.15 -3.88
N ALA A 5 -28.01 -21.04 -2.93
CA ALA A 5 -27.37 -20.68 -1.68
C ALA A 5 -26.11 -19.87 -1.94
N ASN A 6 -25.97 -18.76 -1.24
CA ASN A 6 -24.74 -17.99 -1.19
C ASN A 6 -23.62 -18.95 -0.82
N ARG A 7 -22.68 -19.20 -1.74
CA ARG A 7 -21.53 -20.09 -1.50
C ARG A 7 -20.36 -19.23 -1.00
N PRO A 8 -20.29 -18.90 0.31
CA PRO A 8 -19.31 -17.94 0.84
C PRO A 8 -17.87 -18.36 0.55
N GLY A 9 -17.61 -19.68 0.48
CA GLY A 9 -16.30 -20.22 0.10
C GLY A 9 -15.92 -19.89 -1.34
N ALA A 10 -16.87 -19.97 -2.30
CA ALA A 10 -16.59 -19.61 -3.69
C ALA A 10 -16.35 -18.10 -3.85
N VAL A 11 -17.11 -17.26 -3.13
CA VAL A 11 -16.89 -15.81 -3.09
C VAL A 11 -15.49 -15.50 -2.54
N LEU A 12 -15.06 -16.18 -1.45
CA LEU A 12 -13.73 -16.01 -0.89
C LEU A 12 -12.63 -16.35 -1.91
N VAL A 13 -12.75 -17.47 -2.63
CA VAL A 13 -11.77 -17.86 -3.66
C VAL A 13 -11.70 -16.81 -4.76
N ILE A 14 -12.84 -16.38 -5.30
CA ILE A 14 -12.91 -15.39 -6.39
C ILE A 14 -12.29 -14.06 -5.97
N THR A 15 -12.69 -13.53 -4.82
CA THR A 15 -12.22 -12.23 -4.34
C THR A 15 -10.73 -12.28 -3.95
N SER A 16 -10.29 -13.40 -3.38
CA SER A 16 -8.87 -13.62 -3.07
C SER A 16 -8.01 -13.79 -4.31
N SER A 17 -8.49 -14.46 -5.36
CA SER A 17 -7.77 -14.58 -6.65
C SER A 17 -7.54 -13.22 -7.30
N ALA A 18 -8.54 -12.33 -7.26
CA ALA A 18 -8.40 -10.98 -7.80
C ALA A 18 -7.43 -10.12 -6.97
N ALA A 19 -7.47 -10.23 -5.63
CA ALA A 19 -6.50 -9.57 -4.76
C ALA A 19 -5.08 -10.13 -4.94
N PHE A 20 -4.96 -11.44 -5.19
CA PHE A 20 -3.71 -12.10 -5.53
C PHE A 20 -3.11 -11.50 -6.79
N LEU A 21 -3.88 -11.40 -7.87
CA LEU A 21 -3.43 -10.83 -9.15
C LEU A 21 -2.91 -9.40 -8.97
N ALA A 22 -3.70 -8.52 -8.35
CA ALA A 22 -3.33 -7.12 -8.16
C ALA A 22 -2.08 -6.97 -7.29
N THR A 23 -1.91 -7.85 -6.29
CA THR A 23 -0.72 -7.82 -5.41
C THR A 23 0.50 -8.42 -6.10
N LEU A 24 0.33 -9.57 -6.77
CA LEU A 24 1.41 -10.23 -7.50
C LEU A 24 2.02 -9.28 -8.54
N ASP A 25 1.17 -8.60 -9.31
CA ASP A 25 1.59 -7.67 -10.37
C ASP A 25 2.51 -6.55 -9.85
N LEU A 26 2.21 -6.01 -8.67
CA LEU A 26 3.05 -4.99 -8.03
C LEU A 26 4.49 -5.46 -7.76
N PHE A 27 4.65 -6.74 -7.37
CA PHE A 27 5.96 -7.26 -6.98
C PHE A 27 6.71 -7.86 -8.16
N ILE A 28 6.01 -8.54 -9.07
CA ILE A 28 6.61 -9.28 -10.18
C ILE A 28 7.27 -8.35 -11.20
N VAL A 29 6.68 -7.17 -11.46
CA VAL A 29 7.19 -6.20 -12.44
C VAL A 29 8.51 -5.58 -11.99
N ASN A 30 8.74 -5.44 -10.67
CA ASN A 30 10.04 -4.98 -10.17
C ASN A 30 11.19 -5.93 -10.56
N ILE A 31 10.94 -7.25 -10.54
CA ILE A 31 11.94 -8.25 -10.95
C ILE A 31 12.17 -8.23 -12.46
N ALA A 32 11.12 -7.94 -13.24
CA ALA A 32 11.21 -7.83 -14.69
C ALA A 32 11.87 -6.54 -15.17
N PHE A 33 11.98 -5.53 -14.32
CA PHE A 33 12.44 -4.20 -14.69
C PHE A 33 13.80 -4.20 -15.43
N PRO A 34 14.86 -4.89 -14.97
CA PRO A 34 16.14 -4.93 -15.71
C PRO A 34 16.02 -5.60 -17.09
N ALA A 35 15.20 -6.66 -17.22
CA ALA A 35 14.99 -7.33 -18.49
C ALA A 35 14.20 -6.46 -19.48
N ILE A 36 13.21 -5.72 -19.01
CA ILE A 36 12.47 -4.75 -19.83
C ILE A 36 13.41 -3.61 -20.27
N SER A 37 14.28 -3.14 -19.36
CA SER A 37 15.28 -2.10 -19.70
C SER A 37 16.27 -2.57 -20.76
N ALA A 38 16.63 -3.85 -20.78
CA ALA A 38 17.51 -4.41 -21.78
C ALA A 38 16.90 -4.47 -23.20
N ASP A 39 15.55 -4.54 -23.29
CA ASP A 39 14.83 -4.55 -24.56
C ASP A 39 14.59 -3.12 -25.08
N PHE A 40 14.33 -2.15 -24.20
CA PHE A 40 14.04 -0.75 -24.56
C PHE A 40 15.26 0.17 -24.33
N ARG A 41 16.38 -0.14 -24.99
CA ARG A 41 17.69 0.50 -24.76
C ARG A 41 17.76 2.01 -25.09
N ASP A 42 16.81 2.51 -25.89
CA ASP A 42 16.74 3.92 -26.27
C ASP A 42 16.15 4.80 -25.15
N ALA A 43 15.60 4.19 -24.09
CA ALA A 43 14.99 4.90 -22.98
C ALA A 43 15.97 5.02 -21.81
N ASP A 44 16.03 6.21 -21.22
CA ASP A 44 16.76 6.45 -19.98
C ASP A 44 16.07 5.80 -18.76
N PHE A 45 16.80 5.69 -17.66
CA PHE A 45 16.30 5.07 -16.43
C PHE A 45 15.09 5.81 -15.84
N GLY A 46 15.07 7.15 -15.97
CA GLY A 46 13.94 7.98 -15.54
C GLY A 46 12.68 7.64 -16.32
N GLN A 47 12.76 7.58 -17.65
CA GLN A 47 11.65 7.19 -18.52
C GLN A 47 11.18 5.76 -18.19
N MET A 48 12.11 4.83 -18.01
CA MET A 48 11.79 3.43 -17.65
C MET A 48 11.04 3.31 -16.31
N SER A 49 11.34 4.19 -15.35
CA SER A 49 10.66 4.18 -14.05
C SER A 49 9.15 4.42 -14.15
N TRP A 50 8.67 5.02 -15.25
CA TRP A 50 7.25 5.24 -15.49
C TRP A 50 6.44 3.95 -15.67
N ILE A 51 7.09 2.82 -15.99
CA ILE A 51 6.44 1.49 -15.96
C ILE A 51 5.88 1.19 -14.56
N LEU A 52 6.57 1.60 -13.50
CA LEU A 52 6.17 1.42 -12.11
C LEU A 52 5.33 2.61 -11.60
N ASN A 53 5.80 3.84 -11.87
CA ASN A 53 5.19 5.07 -11.35
C ASN A 53 3.79 5.32 -11.91
N SER A 54 3.57 5.13 -13.23
CA SER A 54 2.27 5.38 -13.86
C SER A 54 1.16 4.52 -13.26
N TYR A 55 1.45 3.23 -13.05
CA TYR A 55 0.54 2.31 -12.37
C TYR A 55 0.22 2.80 -10.96
N THR A 56 1.26 3.10 -10.15
CA THR A 56 1.10 3.42 -8.72
C THR A 56 0.36 4.74 -8.51
N VAL A 57 0.67 5.76 -9.32
CA VAL A 57 0.02 7.09 -9.27
C VAL A 57 -1.48 6.98 -9.58
N VAL A 58 -1.81 6.30 -10.68
CA VAL A 58 -3.21 6.16 -11.11
C VAL A 58 -3.97 5.22 -10.18
N PHE A 59 -3.32 4.14 -9.73
CA PHE A 59 -3.89 3.26 -8.70
C PHE A 59 -4.28 4.06 -7.45
N ALA A 60 -3.39 4.94 -6.93
CA ALA A 60 -3.66 5.77 -5.76
C ALA A 60 -4.92 6.63 -5.92
N ALA A 61 -5.04 7.31 -7.06
CA ALA A 61 -6.13 8.23 -7.32
C ALA A 61 -7.47 7.53 -7.55
N VAL A 62 -7.47 6.46 -8.35
CA VAL A 62 -8.69 5.69 -8.64
C VAL A 62 -9.15 4.90 -7.41
N LEU A 63 -8.22 4.41 -6.58
CA LEU A 63 -8.53 3.72 -5.34
C LEU A 63 -9.37 4.60 -4.39
N ALA A 64 -9.08 5.90 -4.36
CA ALA A 64 -9.84 6.87 -3.57
C ALA A 64 -11.32 6.94 -3.99
N LEU A 65 -11.61 6.71 -5.27
CA LEU A 65 -12.95 6.72 -5.83
C LEU A 65 -13.62 5.34 -5.89
N ALA A 66 -12.83 4.27 -5.98
CA ALA A 66 -13.30 2.94 -6.34
C ALA A 66 -14.41 2.43 -5.40
N GLY A 67 -14.29 2.68 -4.09
CA GLY A 67 -15.33 2.34 -3.13
C GLY A 67 -16.64 3.09 -3.41
N ARG A 68 -16.57 4.39 -3.68
CA ARG A 68 -17.74 5.23 -3.98
C ARG A 68 -18.42 4.87 -5.30
N LEU A 69 -17.60 4.51 -6.30
CA LEU A 69 -18.12 3.98 -7.57
C LEU A 69 -18.86 2.67 -7.35
N ALA A 70 -18.32 1.79 -6.51
CA ALA A 70 -18.96 0.52 -6.17
C ALA A 70 -20.26 0.68 -5.39
N ASP A 71 -20.31 1.61 -4.44
CA ASP A 71 -21.53 1.93 -3.69
C ASP A 71 -22.63 2.48 -4.62
N ARG A 72 -22.25 3.27 -5.62
CA ARG A 72 -23.21 3.88 -6.58
C ARG A 72 -23.68 2.94 -7.69
N TYR A 73 -22.75 2.18 -8.27
CA TYR A 73 -23.01 1.38 -9.48
C TYR A 73 -23.14 -0.12 -9.22
N GLY A 74 -22.91 -0.55 -7.98
CA GLY A 74 -22.91 -1.94 -7.55
C GLY A 74 -21.53 -2.55 -7.51
N HIS A 75 -21.26 -3.26 -6.42
CA HIS A 75 -19.92 -3.83 -6.14
C HIS A 75 -19.53 -4.90 -7.16
N ARG A 76 -20.45 -5.76 -7.58
CA ARG A 76 -20.18 -6.81 -8.58
C ARG A 76 -19.85 -6.22 -9.94
N ARG A 77 -20.62 -5.22 -10.40
CA ARG A 77 -20.37 -4.56 -11.69
C ARG A 77 -19.01 -3.90 -11.73
N VAL A 78 -18.69 -3.10 -10.71
CA VAL A 78 -17.40 -2.39 -10.63
C VAL A 78 -16.24 -3.38 -10.52
N PHE A 79 -16.40 -4.47 -9.77
CA PHE A 79 -15.43 -5.57 -9.69
C PHE A 79 -15.16 -6.21 -11.05
N LEU A 80 -16.21 -6.59 -11.79
CA LEU A 80 -16.08 -7.21 -13.12
C LEU A 80 -15.45 -6.27 -14.14
N ILE A 81 -15.85 -4.99 -14.15
CA ILE A 81 -15.24 -3.96 -15.01
C ILE A 81 -13.76 -3.80 -14.67
N GLY A 82 -13.42 -3.67 -13.37
CA GLY A 82 -12.05 -3.54 -12.93
C GLY A 82 -11.19 -4.74 -13.33
N LEU A 83 -11.71 -5.94 -13.16
CA LEU A 83 -11.01 -7.18 -13.52
C LEU A 83 -10.85 -7.32 -15.05
N ALA A 84 -11.86 -6.93 -15.85
CA ALA A 84 -11.75 -6.89 -17.30
C ALA A 84 -10.68 -5.90 -17.77
N ILE A 85 -10.70 -4.66 -17.24
CA ILE A 85 -9.70 -3.64 -17.54
C ILE A 85 -8.29 -4.16 -17.18
N PHE A 86 -8.12 -4.73 -15.98
CA PHE A 86 -6.84 -5.27 -15.53
C PHE A 86 -6.32 -6.37 -16.45
N THR A 87 -7.19 -7.32 -16.83
CA THR A 87 -6.83 -8.48 -17.66
C THR A 87 -6.49 -8.06 -19.10
N ILE A 88 -7.29 -7.17 -19.71
CA ILE A 88 -7.03 -6.65 -21.05
C ILE A 88 -5.74 -5.82 -21.07
N ALA A 89 -5.57 -4.94 -20.09
CA ALA A 89 -4.37 -4.13 -19.98
C ALA A 89 -3.11 -4.99 -19.73
N SER A 90 -3.22 -6.09 -18.99
CA SER A 90 -2.11 -7.05 -18.83
C SER A 90 -1.69 -7.66 -20.19
N ALA A 91 -2.66 -8.06 -21.02
CA ALA A 91 -2.36 -8.52 -22.37
C ALA A 91 -1.71 -7.42 -23.23
N ALA A 92 -2.21 -6.17 -23.12
CA ALA A 92 -1.63 -5.03 -23.83
C ALA A 92 -0.19 -4.72 -23.37
N CYS A 93 0.11 -4.86 -22.06
CA CYS A 93 1.47 -4.72 -21.54
C CYS A 93 2.41 -5.75 -22.19
N ALA A 94 1.99 -7.01 -22.27
CA ALA A 94 2.80 -8.07 -22.86
C ALA A 94 3.06 -7.89 -24.36
N LEU A 95 2.16 -7.22 -25.07
CA LEU A 95 2.23 -6.98 -26.51
C LEU A 95 2.81 -5.59 -26.84
N ALA A 96 3.26 -4.83 -25.87
CA ALA A 96 3.74 -3.47 -26.09
C ALA A 96 5.01 -3.45 -26.93
N PRO A 97 5.03 -2.73 -28.08
CA PRO A 97 6.18 -2.71 -29.00
C PRO A 97 7.28 -1.74 -28.56
N SER A 98 7.02 -0.86 -27.61
CA SER A 98 7.94 0.14 -27.10
C SER A 98 7.56 0.62 -25.70
N LEU A 99 8.41 1.44 -25.07
CA LEU A 99 8.22 1.91 -23.70
C LEU A 99 6.88 2.62 -23.46
N TRP A 100 6.54 3.61 -24.27
CA TRP A 100 5.36 4.44 -24.00
C TRP A 100 4.02 3.71 -24.15
N PRO A 101 3.80 2.81 -25.13
CA PRO A 101 2.67 1.91 -25.14
C PRO A 101 2.60 1.02 -23.90
N LEU A 102 3.76 0.52 -23.38
CA LEU A 102 3.81 -0.23 -22.13
C LEU A 102 3.37 0.64 -20.94
N VAL A 103 3.89 1.86 -20.82
CA VAL A 103 3.51 2.82 -19.78
C VAL A 103 2.00 3.14 -19.84
N ALA A 104 1.46 3.36 -21.05
CA ALA A 104 0.02 3.60 -21.23
C ALA A 104 -0.82 2.38 -20.80
N ALA A 105 -0.42 1.17 -21.19
CA ALA A 105 -1.09 -0.06 -20.76
C ALA A 105 -1.00 -0.26 -19.24
N ARG A 106 0.15 0.04 -18.61
CA ARG A 106 0.34 0.02 -17.15
C ARG A 106 -0.58 1.02 -16.44
N THR A 107 -0.76 2.21 -17.00
CA THR A 107 -1.69 3.22 -16.50
C THR A 107 -3.13 2.67 -16.45
N VAL A 108 -3.57 2.04 -17.54
CA VAL A 108 -4.90 1.42 -17.63
C VAL A 108 -5.02 0.23 -16.69
N GLN A 109 -3.97 -0.58 -16.55
CA GLN A 109 -3.92 -1.71 -15.64
C GLN A 109 -4.07 -1.25 -14.18
N GLY A 110 -3.44 -0.13 -13.81
CA GLY A 110 -3.58 0.51 -12.50
C GLY A 110 -5.03 0.91 -12.17
N ILE A 111 -5.80 1.39 -13.17
CA ILE A 111 -7.24 1.65 -13.01
C ILE A 111 -7.97 0.36 -12.65
N GLY A 112 -7.73 -0.71 -13.41
CA GLY A 112 -8.36 -2.02 -13.16
C GLY A 112 -8.08 -2.54 -11.75
N ALA A 113 -6.84 -2.54 -11.33
CA ALA A 113 -6.42 -2.99 -10.00
C ALA A 113 -7.05 -2.16 -8.88
N ALA A 114 -7.14 -0.83 -9.05
CA ALA A 114 -7.76 0.07 -8.09
C ALA A 114 -9.25 -0.18 -7.90
N LEU A 115 -9.98 -0.54 -8.96
CA LEU A 115 -11.39 -0.90 -8.90
C LEU A 115 -11.59 -2.27 -8.22
N VAL A 116 -10.72 -3.24 -8.51
CA VAL A 116 -10.82 -4.61 -7.98
C VAL A 116 -10.55 -4.66 -6.47
N THR A 117 -9.59 -3.90 -5.96
CA THR A 117 -9.10 -4.05 -4.58
C THR A 117 -10.19 -3.81 -3.52
N PRO A 118 -10.88 -2.65 -3.44
CA PRO A 118 -11.91 -2.43 -2.45
C PRO A 118 -13.18 -3.23 -2.71
N THR A 119 -13.55 -3.45 -3.99
CA THR A 119 -14.75 -4.19 -4.34
C THR A 119 -14.63 -5.67 -3.98
N SER A 120 -13.44 -6.26 -4.10
CA SER A 120 -13.18 -7.64 -3.68
C SER A 120 -13.45 -7.82 -2.18
N LEU A 121 -12.97 -6.90 -1.34
CA LEU A 121 -13.20 -6.93 0.11
C LEU A 121 -14.68 -6.71 0.46
N SER A 122 -15.35 -5.77 -0.18
CA SER A 122 -16.77 -5.50 0.05
C SER A 122 -17.65 -6.70 -0.32
N LEU A 123 -17.40 -7.33 -1.47
CA LEU A 123 -18.12 -8.55 -1.90
C LEU A 123 -17.89 -9.71 -0.93
N LEU A 124 -16.67 -9.84 -0.41
CA LEU A 124 -16.34 -10.83 0.60
C LEU A 124 -17.15 -10.61 1.89
N LEU A 125 -17.15 -9.37 2.41
CA LEU A 125 -17.85 -9.01 3.64
C LEU A 125 -19.37 -9.19 3.53
N ASN A 126 -19.95 -8.91 2.37
CA ASN A 126 -21.37 -9.08 2.10
C ASN A 126 -21.80 -10.56 2.00
N ALA A 127 -20.86 -11.46 1.62
CA ALA A 127 -21.15 -12.87 1.48
C ALA A 127 -21.01 -13.66 2.78
N TRP A 128 -20.35 -13.10 3.82
CA TRP A 128 -20.05 -13.80 5.05
C TRP A 128 -20.87 -13.27 6.24
N PRO A 129 -21.37 -14.14 7.14
CA PRO A 129 -22.02 -13.75 8.39
C PRO A 129 -21.07 -12.92 9.27
N ALA A 130 -21.62 -11.97 10.03
CA ALA A 130 -20.86 -11.02 10.83
C ALA A 130 -19.80 -11.68 11.73
N GLU A 131 -20.15 -12.82 12.37
CA GLU A 131 -19.32 -13.57 13.31
C GLU A 131 -18.10 -14.23 12.63
N ARG A 132 -18.16 -14.44 11.32
CA ARG A 132 -17.09 -15.10 10.54
C ARG A 132 -16.35 -14.16 9.59
N ARG A 133 -16.73 -12.88 9.50
CA ARG A 133 -16.09 -11.89 8.64
C ARG A 133 -14.61 -11.71 8.93
N ALA A 134 -14.23 -11.65 10.20
CA ALA A 134 -12.83 -11.52 10.60
C ALA A 134 -11.95 -12.68 10.07
N LYS A 135 -12.47 -13.93 10.10
CA LYS A 135 -11.76 -15.09 9.54
C LYS A 135 -11.64 -15.00 8.01
N ALA A 136 -12.71 -14.59 7.32
CA ALA A 136 -12.72 -14.44 5.87
C ALA A 136 -11.73 -13.36 5.41
N VAL A 137 -11.74 -12.19 6.05
CA VAL A 137 -10.80 -11.09 5.79
C VAL A 137 -9.36 -11.51 6.06
N GLY A 138 -9.12 -12.22 7.16
CA GLY A 138 -7.79 -12.76 7.48
C GLY A 138 -7.28 -13.72 6.41
N THR A 139 -8.14 -14.58 5.86
CA THR A 139 -7.77 -15.48 4.76
C THR A 139 -7.50 -14.70 3.47
N TRP A 140 -8.36 -13.76 3.12
CA TRP A 140 -8.18 -12.88 1.96
C TRP A 140 -6.86 -12.11 2.03
N ALA A 141 -6.56 -11.49 3.16
CA ALA A 141 -5.30 -10.77 3.40
C ALA A 141 -4.07 -11.70 3.34
N SER A 142 -4.21 -12.95 3.85
CA SER A 142 -3.14 -13.95 3.76
C SER A 142 -2.82 -14.33 2.31
N VAL A 143 -3.81 -14.40 1.43
CA VAL A 143 -3.59 -14.65 -0.01
C VAL A 143 -2.81 -13.51 -0.65
N GLY A 144 -3.11 -12.25 -0.28
CA GLY A 144 -2.32 -11.09 -0.71
C GLY A 144 -0.86 -11.15 -0.22
N ALA A 145 -0.64 -11.56 1.04
CA ALA A 145 0.71 -11.74 1.57
C ALA A 145 1.48 -12.85 0.86
N VAL A 146 0.81 -13.96 0.51
CA VAL A 146 1.39 -15.04 -0.30
C VAL A 146 1.73 -14.54 -1.70
N ALA A 147 0.87 -13.74 -2.33
CA ALA A 147 1.15 -13.12 -3.63
C ALA A 147 2.41 -12.25 -3.60
N ALA A 148 2.56 -11.42 -2.56
CA ALA A 148 3.75 -10.61 -2.36
C ALA A 148 5.01 -11.45 -2.16
N ALA A 149 4.91 -12.56 -1.41
CA ALA A 149 6.03 -13.47 -1.17
C ALA A 149 6.43 -14.26 -2.42
N LEU A 150 5.45 -14.64 -3.24
CA LEU A 150 5.68 -15.35 -4.50
C LEU A 150 6.11 -14.42 -5.64
N GLY A 151 5.85 -13.12 -5.54
CA GLY A 151 6.19 -12.14 -6.59
C GLY A 151 7.63 -12.26 -7.07
N PRO A 152 8.65 -12.10 -6.21
CA PRO A 152 10.04 -12.18 -6.63
C PRO A 152 10.43 -13.54 -7.23
N PRO A 153 10.19 -14.71 -6.62
CA PRO A 153 10.58 -15.98 -7.22
C PRO A 153 9.81 -16.32 -8.51
N LEU A 154 8.50 -16.06 -8.57
CA LEU A 154 7.72 -16.25 -9.80
C LEU A 154 8.15 -15.27 -10.90
N GLY A 155 8.44 -14.01 -10.52
CA GLY A 155 8.95 -13.01 -11.44
C GLY A 155 10.24 -13.44 -12.10
N GLY A 156 11.19 -13.91 -11.30
CA GLY A 156 12.45 -14.44 -11.81
C GLY A 156 12.28 -15.62 -12.75
N LEU A 157 11.39 -16.56 -12.43
CA LEU A 157 11.09 -17.72 -13.29
C LEU A 157 10.44 -17.30 -14.62
N LEU A 158 9.48 -16.38 -14.58
CA LEU A 158 8.77 -15.92 -15.78
C LEU A 158 9.67 -15.08 -16.69
N VAL A 159 10.52 -14.25 -16.11
CA VAL A 159 11.50 -13.43 -16.86
C VAL A 159 12.49 -14.33 -17.64
N ALA A 160 12.81 -15.51 -17.14
CA ALA A 160 13.66 -16.47 -17.86
C ALA A 160 13.06 -16.93 -19.21
N ALA A 161 11.72 -16.93 -19.32
CA ALA A 161 11.01 -17.22 -20.56
C ALA A 161 10.72 -15.96 -21.41
N GLY A 162 10.96 -14.78 -20.86
CA GLY A 162 10.72 -13.45 -21.44
C GLY A 162 9.92 -12.58 -20.48
N TRP A 163 10.25 -11.29 -20.39
CA TRP A 163 9.58 -10.37 -19.47
C TRP A 163 8.07 -10.23 -19.72
N GLN A 164 7.61 -10.50 -20.95
CA GLN A 164 6.19 -10.46 -21.33
C GLN A 164 5.35 -11.42 -20.49
N TRP A 165 5.94 -12.54 -20.05
CA TRP A 165 5.23 -13.54 -19.25
C TRP A 165 4.83 -13.05 -17.87
N VAL A 166 5.50 -12.03 -17.33
CA VAL A 166 5.08 -11.42 -16.04
C VAL A 166 3.71 -10.74 -16.14
N PHE A 167 3.33 -10.32 -17.34
CA PHE A 167 2.01 -9.75 -17.63
C PHE A 167 1.04 -10.84 -18.11
N LEU A 168 1.50 -11.75 -18.99
CA LEU A 168 0.66 -12.82 -19.55
C LEU A 168 0.11 -13.77 -18.49
N VAL A 169 0.82 -14.01 -17.40
CA VAL A 169 0.35 -14.87 -16.29
C VAL A 169 -0.97 -14.36 -15.69
N ASN A 170 -1.20 -13.05 -15.72
CA ASN A 170 -2.43 -12.44 -15.23
C ASN A 170 -3.65 -12.76 -16.12
N VAL A 171 -3.44 -13.01 -17.40
CA VAL A 171 -4.54 -13.16 -18.37
C VAL A 171 -5.39 -14.41 -18.12
N PRO A 172 -4.83 -15.64 -18.07
CA PRO A 172 -5.64 -16.83 -17.82
C PRO A 172 -6.31 -16.79 -16.43
N ILE A 173 -5.61 -16.33 -15.40
CA ILE A 173 -6.16 -16.24 -14.04
C ILE A 173 -7.27 -15.19 -14.00
N GLY A 174 -7.09 -14.05 -14.65
CA GLY A 174 -8.08 -12.98 -14.76
C GLY A 174 -9.35 -13.46 -15.48
N ILE A 175 -9.22 -14.16 -16.62
CA ILE A 175 -10.35 -14.71 -17.36
C ILE A 175 -11.13 -15.72 -16.52
N VAL A 176 -10.44 -16.69 -15.91
CA VAL A 176 -11.08 -17.71 -15.03
C VAL A 176 -11.80 -17.04 -13.86
N THR A 177 -11.14 -16.08 -13.20
CA THR A 177 -11.72 -15.34 -12.08
C THR A 177 -12.95 -14.52 -12.53
N MET A 178 -12.89 -13.88 -13.69
CA MET A 178 -13.99 -13.09 -14.27
C MET A 178 -15.20 -13.98 -14.61
N VAL A 179 -14.99 -15.12 -15.24
CA VAL A 179 -16.07 -16.08 -15.57
C VAL A 179 -16.69 -16.63 -14.28
N ALA A 180 -15.88 -17.00 -13.29
CA ALA A 180 -16.36 -17.45 -11.98
C ALA A 180 -17.15 -16.34 -11.27
N ALA A 181 -16.65 -15.10 -11.26
CA ALA A 181 -17.30 -13.94 -10.68
C ALA A 181 -18.64 -13.65 -11.32
N ALA A 182 -18.72 -13.67 -12.65
CA ALA A 182 -19.96 -13.44 -13.39
C ALA A 182 -21.07 -14.46 -13.05
N ARG A 183 -20.68 -15.71 -12.74
CA ARG A 183 -21.63 -16.79 -12.41
C ARG A 183 -22.00 -16.87 -10.92
N VAL A 184 -21.10 -16.49 -10.02
CA VAL A 184 -21.25 -16.75 -8.57
C VAL A 184 -21.61 -15.48 -7.80
N LEU A 185 -21.00 -14.33 -8.14
CA LEU A 185 -21.21 -13.11 -7.38
C LEU A 185 -22.61 -12.55 -7.65
N ARG A 186 -23.25 -12.05 -6.59
CA ARG A 186 -24.51 -11.33 -6.67
C ARG A 186 -24.27 -9.85 -6.57
N GLU A 187 -25.13 -9.07 -7.23
CA GLU A 187 -25.10 -7.62 -7.11
C GLU A 187 -25.58 -7.24 -5.71
N SER A 188 -24.93 -6.27 -5.12
CA SER A 188 -25.41 -5.58 -3.93
C SER A 188 -26.29 -4.41 -4.33
N ASP A 189 -27.30 -4.09 -3.52
CA ASP A 189 -28.13 -2.93 -3.75
C ASP A 189 -27.27 -1.67 -3.83
N ALA A 190 -27.44 -0.93 -4.92
CA ALA A 190 -26.75 0.35 -5.10
C ALA A 190 -27.36 1.39 -4.16
N ALA A 191 -26.54 2.10 -3.43
CA ALA A 191 -27.00 3.20 -2.58
C ALA A 191 -27.19 4.48 -3.41
N PRO A 192 -28.20 5.31 -3.15
CA PRO A 192 -28.36 6.61 -3.81
C PRO A 192 -27.32 7.62 -3.25
N ILE A 193 -26.06 7.41 -3.61
CA ILE A 193 -24.95 8.30 -3.23
C ILE A 193 -24.74 9.33 -4.36
N GLY A 194 -24.41 10.57 -3.97
CA GLY A 194 -24.06 11.64 -4.91
C GLY A 194 -22.95 11.26 -5.89
N THR A 195 -22.70 12.08 -6.89
CA THR A 195 -21.64 11.81 -7.88
C THR A 195 -20.26 11.82 -7.24
N PRO A 196 -19.44 10.75 -7.41
CA PRO A 196 -18.07 10.73 -6.94
C PRO A 196 -17.23 11.85 -7.56
N ASP A 197 -16.27 12.38 -6.81
CA ASP A 197 -15.43 13.50 -7.23
C ASP A 197 -14.31 13.06 -8.20
N LEU A 198 -14.66 12.86 -9.47
CA LEU A 198 -13.72 12.50 -10.53
C LEU A 198 -12.63 13.57 -10.75
N LEU A 199 -13.00 14.86 -10.60
CA LEU A 199 -12.03 15.95 -10.72
C LEU A 199 -11.03 15.96 -9.57
N GLY A 200 -11.47 15.63 -8.34
CA GLY A 200 -10.56 15.47 -7.21
C GLY A 200 -9.54 14.35 -7.45
N ALA A 201 -9.95 13.22 -8.03
CA ALA A 201 -9.02 12.16 -8.41
C ALA A 201 -8.08 12.60 -9.56
N ALA A 202 -8.57 13.33 -10.55
CA ALA A 202 -7.73 13.87 -11.62
C ALA A 202 -6.66 14.83 -11.06
N PHE A 203 -7.01 15.71 -10.11
CA PHE A 203 -6.05 16.56 -9.41
C PHE A 203 -5.07 15.77 -8.56
N LEU A 204 -5.46 14.62 -7.99
CA LEU A 204 -4.54 13.74 -7.28
C LEU A 204 -3.52 13.12 -8.23
N VAL A 205 -3.96 12.63 -9.40
CA VAL A 205 -3.05 12.16 -10.47
C VAL A 205 -2.09 13.26 -10.88
N LEU A 206 -2.62 14.45 -11.14
CA LEU A 206 -1.82 15.60 -11.55
C LEU A 206 -0.79 15.96 -10.48
N GLY A 207 -1.19 16.06 -9.21
CA GLY A 207 -0.32 16.42 -8.10
C GLY A 207 0.79 15.41 -7.86
N VAL A 208 0.43 14.15 -7.68
CA VAL A 208 1.41 13.08 -7.39
C VAL A 208 2.25 12.74 -8.62
N GLY A 209 1.63 12.70 -9.81
CA GLY A 209 2.32 12.41 -11.07
C GLY A 209 3.33 13.49 -11.43
N SER A 210 2.97 14.78 -11.30
CA SER A 210 3.90 15.89 -11.57
C SER A 210 5.04 15.94 -10.55
N LEU A 211 4.78 15.61 -9.27
CA LEU A 211 5.84 15.51 -8.27
C LEU A 211 6.80 14.36 -8.58
N ALA A 212 6.28 13.19 -8.93
CA ALA A 212 7.10 12.06 -9.35
C ALA A 212 7.92 12.38 -10.58
N TYR A 213 7.31 13.06 -11.57
CA TYR A 213 8.00 13.52 -12.77
C TYR A 213 9.14 14.50 -12.45
N ALA A 214 8.87 15.51 -11.63
CA ALA A 214 9.90 16.46 -11.20
C ALA A 214 11.11 15.75 -10.58
N LEU A 215 10.85 14.80 -9.66
CA LEU A 215 11.90 14.04 -8.98
C LEU A 215 12.73 13.19 -9.97
N VAL A 216 12.07 12.54 -10.91
CA VAL A 216 12.72 11.69 -11.93
C VAL A 216 13.62 12.49 -12.88
N GLU A 217 13.25 13.74 -13.19
CA GLU A 217 14.02 14.62 -14.10
C GLU A 217 15.21 15.33 -13.41
N VAL A 218 15.22 15.37 -12.07
CA VAL A 218 16.29 16.08 -11.31
C VAL A 218 17.71 15.57 -11.63
N PRO A 219 18.00 14.26 -11.73
CA PRO A 219 19.35 13.76 -11.97
C PRO A 219 19.95 14.24 -13.30
N GLU A 220 19.11 14.41 -14.33
CA GLU A 220 19.57 14.83 -15.65
C GLU A 220 19.61 16.34 -15.82
N ARG A 221 18.59 17.04 -15.30
CA ARG A 221 18.34 18.46 -15.58
C ARG A 221 18.72 19.38 -14.44
N GLY A 222 18.86 18.84 -13.22
CA GLY A 222 19.08 19.62 -12.01
C GLY A 222 17.83 20.28 -11.44
N TRP A 223 17.87 20.65 -10.16
CA TRP A 223 16.75 21.29 -9.43
C TRP A 223 16.30 22.64 -10.01
N GLY A 224 17.20 23.38 -10.67
CA GLY A 224 16.91 24.69 -11.25
C GLY A 224 16.31 24.66 -12.66
N ALA A 225 16.17 23.49 -13.28
CA ALA A 225 15.63 23.38 -14.64
C ALA A 225 14.16 23.81 -14.69
N THR A 226 13.81 24.60 -15.74
CA THR A 226 12.44 25.11 -15.90
C THR A 226 11.39 23.99 -15.87
N VAL A 227 11.68 22.85 -16.50
CA VAL A 227 10.75 21.69 -16.53
C VAL A 227 10.50 21.13 -15.14
N VAL A 228 11.55 21.02 -14.29
CA VAL A 228 11.45 20.57 -12.90
C VAL A 228 10.64 21.56 -12.06
N LEU A 229 10.94 22.85 -12.17
CA LEU A 229 10.22 23.91 -11.45
C LEU A 229 8.74 23.98 -11.84
N VAL A 230 8.44 23.91 -13.15
CA VAL A 230 7.05 23.87 -13.65
C VAL A 230 6.33 22.63 -13.11
N ALA A 231 6.95 21.45 -13.16
CA ALA A 231 6.36 20.22 -12.62
C ALA A 231 6.10 20.33 -11.10
N MET A 232 6.99 20.96 -10.34
CA MET A 232 6.78 21.20 -8.89
C MET A 232 5.62 22.18 -8.64
N VAL A 233 5.48 23.22 -9.44
CA VAL A 233 4.35 24.16 -9.34
C VAL A 233 3.02 23.45 -9.66
N VAL A 234 3.00 22.65 -10.73
CA VAL A 234 1.83 21.83 -11.10
C VAL A 234 1.50 20.82 -10.01
N ALA A 235 2.51 20.20 -9.40
CA ALA A 235 2.33 19.29 -8.28
C ALA A 235 1.67 20.01 -7.07
N ALA A 236 2.19 21.16 -6.69
CA ALA A 236 1.64 21.98 -5.61
C ALA A 236 0.19 22.39 -5.91
N PHE A 237 -0.09 22.84 -7.14
CA PHE A 237 -1.46 23.16 -7.58
C PHE A 237 -2.39 21.95 -7.47
N GLY A 238 -1.98 20.77 -7.95
CA GLY A 238 -2.77 19.55 -7.87
C GLY A 238 -3.11 19.17 -6.41
N VAL A 239 -2.12 19.20 -5.52
CA VAL A 239 -2.33 18.91 -4.08
C VAL A 239 -3.27 19.93 -3.46
N ILE A 240 -3.07 21.23 -3.69
CA ILE A 240 -3.95 22.29 -3.17
C ILE A 240 -5.38 22.12 -3.70
N ALA A 241 -5.53 21.83 -5.00
CA ALA A 241 -6.83 21.59 -5.62
C ALA A 241 -7.55 20.38 -4.99
N VAL A 242 -6.86 19.26 -4.72
CA VAL A 242 -7.41 18.10 -4.00
C VAL A 242 -7.89 18.52 -2.62
N VAL A 243 -7.10 19.26 -1.84
CA VAL A 243 -7.47 19.70 -0.49
C VAL A 243 -8.70 20.61 -0.52
N ILE A 244 -8.75 21.57 -1.43
CA ILE A 244 -9.90 22.49 -1.57
C ILE A 244 -11.16 21.70 -1.98
N ARG A 245 -11.06 20.80 -2.95
CA ARG A 245 -12.20 20.00 -3.38
C ARG A 245 -12.68 19.04 -2.30
N SER A 246 -11.76 18.41 -1.58
CA SER A 246 -12.10 17.52 -0.46
C SER A 246 -12.88 18.20 0.66
N ARG A 247 -12.77 19.53 0.76
CA ARG A 247 -13.55 20.34 1.73
C ARG A 247 -14.90 20.83 1.19
N ARG A 248 -15.07 20.88 -0.14
CA ARG A 248 -16.24 21.51 -0.78
C ARG A 248 -17.19 20.53 -1.45
N HIS A 249 -16.69 19.35 -1.86
CA HIS A 249 -17.50 18.36 -2.57
C HIS A 249 -18.28 17.49 -1.57
N GLU A 250 -19.55 17.20 -1.85
CA GLU A 250 -20.40 16.35 -0.99
C GLU A 250 -19.85 14.92 -0.85
N VAL A 251 -19.35 14.36 -1.95
CA VAL A 251 -18.74 13.02 -2.00
C VAL A 251 -17.29 13.16 -2.48
N PRO A 252 -16.35 13.62 -1.61
CA PRO A 252 -15.00 13.92 -2.03
C PRO A 252 -14.23 12.65 -2.38
N ALA A 253 -13.24 12.76 -3.28
CA ALA A 253 -12.32 11.67 -3.60
C ALA A 253 -11.55 11.22 -2.34
N LEU A 254 -11.06 12.17 -1.54
CA LEU A 254 -10.42 11.92 -0.25
C LEU A 254 -11.23 12.59 0.87
N ASP A 255 -11.72 11.81 1.82
CA ASP A 255 -12.36 12.34 3.02
C ASP A 255 -11.31 12.78 4.04
N LEU A 256 -10.82 14.01 3.90
CA LEU A 256 -9.81 14.56 4.79
C LEU A 256 -10.35 14.82 6.23
N ALA A 257 -11.66 14.72 6.46
CA ALA A 257 -12.22 14.92 7.80
C ALA A 257 -11.79 13.80 8.77
N VAL A 258 -11.45 12.62 8.27
CA VAL A 258 -10.90 11.52 9.11
C VAL A 258 -9.53 11.85 9.70
N LEU A 259 -8.76 12.77 9.09
CA LEU A 259 -7.48 13.26 9.61
C LEU A 259 -7.62 14.16 10.84
N ARG A 260 -8.85 14.56 11.21
CA ARG A 260 -9.09 15.26 12.49
C ARG A 260 -8.88 14.35 13.70
N VAL A 261 -8.88 13.05 13.51
CA VAL A 261 -8.53 12.07 14.54
C VAL A 261 -7.00 11.93 14.59
N PRO A 262 -6.33 12.40 15.66
CA PRO A 262 -4.86 12.48 15.68
C PRO A 262 -4.16 11.13 15.46
N GLU A 263 -4.67 10.05 16.07
CA GLU A 263 -4.11 8.70 15.93
C GLU A 263 -4.16 8.25 14.46
N PHE A 264 -5.28 8.52 13.77
CA PHE A 264 -5.43 8.16 12.37
C PHE A 264 -4.56 9.03 11.45
N ALA A 265 -4.46 10.33 11.73
CA ALA A 265 -3.63 11.25 10.96
C ALA A 265 -2.14 10.86 11.03
N ILE A 266 -1.64 10.56 12.24
CA ILE A 266 -0.26 10.14 12.47
C ILE A 266 0.00 8.79 11.80
N ALA A 267 -0.91 7.82 11.94
CA ALA A 267 -0.80 6.52 11.28
C ALA A 267 -0.78 6.65 9.75
N THR A 268 -1.57 7.58 9.18
CA THR A 268 -1.58 7.84 7.73
C THR A 268 -0.27 8.47 7.26
N ALA A 269 0.29 9.42 7.99
CA ALA A 269 1.60 10.01 7.72
C ALA A 269 2.72 8.96 7.82
N MET A 270 2.66 8.10 8.84
CA MET A 270 3.58 6.98 9.00
C MET A 270 3.52 5.99 7.85
N MET A 271 2.30 5.65 7.38
CA MET A 271 2.07 4.76 6.23
C MET A 271 2.70 5.35 4.96
N LEU A 272 2.53 6.64 4.71
CA LEU A 272 3.12 7.34 3.56
C LEU A 272 4.66 7.27 3.60
N ALA A 273 5.28 7.66 4.71
CA ALA A 273 6.72 7.66 4.88
C ALA A 273 7.31 6.24 4.75
N PHE A 274 6.68 5.26 5.41
CA PHE A 274 7.10 3.85 5.32
C PHE A 274 7.01 3.31 3.90
N SER A 275 5.91 3.58 3.19
CA SER A 275 5.68 3.06 1.85
C SER A 275 6.65 3.65 0.83
N CYS A 276 7.13 4.86 1.06
CA CYS A 276 8.22 5.46 0.28
C CYS A 276 9.49 4.59 0.36
N GLY A 277 9.94 4.24 1.55
CA GLY A 277 11.07 3.33 1.74
C GLY A 277 10.82 1.93 1.17
N PHE A 278 9.65 1.36 1.45
CA PHE A 278 9.30 -0.01 1.04
C PHE A 278 9.27 -0.20 -0.48
N ALA A 279 8.64 0.71 -1.23
CA ALA A 279 8.60 0.61 -2.69
C ALA A 279 9.99 0.84 -3.32
N GLY A 280 10.75 1.80 -2.79
CA GLY A 280 12.13 2.02 -3.21
C GLY A 280 13.02 0.81 -2.96
N MET A 281 12.81 0.09 -1.85
CA MET A 281 13.55 -1.14 -1.51
C MET A 281 13.40 -2.22 -2.58
N LEU A 282 12.18 -2.42 -3.08
CA LEU A 282 11.94 -3.44 -4.11
C LEU A 282 12.75 -3.15 -5.38
N LEU A 283 12.81 -1.89 -5.79
CA LEU A 283 13.56 -1.49 -6.98
C LEU A 283 15.07 -1.56 -6.75
N VAL A 284 15.60 -0.91 -5.70
CA VAL A 284 17.04 -0.79 -5.48
C VAL A 284 17.72 -2.15 -5.24
N ASN A 285 17.04 -3.08 -4.54
CA ASN A 285 17.60 -4.41 -4.29
C ASN A 285 17.66 -5.28 -5.55
N VAL A 286 16.66 -5.17 -6.44
CA VAL A 286 16.70 -5.86 -7.74
C VAL A 286 17.84 -5.32 -8.58
N LEU A 287 17.96 -3.99 -8.68
CA LEU A 287 19.05 -3.34 -9.41
C LEU A 287 20.43 -3.78 -8.87
N TYR A 288 20.60 -3.75 -7.55
CA TYR A 288 21.87 -4.18 -6.93
C TYR A 288 22.25 -5.62 -7.30
N LEU A 289 21.31 -6.57 -7.20
CA LEU A 289 21.61 -7.97 -7.51
C LEU A 289 21.91 -8.19 -8.98
N THR A 290 21.19 -7.49 -9.87
CA THR A 290 21.35 -7.68 -11.31
C THR A 290 22.50 -6.89 -11.90
N SER A 291 22.74 -5.66 -11.47
CA SER A 291 23.81 -4.83 -12.02
C SER A 291 25.13 -5.04 -11.30
N THR A 292 25.15 -5.01 -9.94
CA THR A 292 26.41 -5.09 -9.18
C THR A 292 26.93 -6.53 -9.02
N TRP A 293 26.02 -7.49 -8.71
CA TRP A 293 26.40 -8.90 -8.57
C TRP A 293 26.25 -9.70 -9.88
N GLY A 294 25.67 -9.12 -10.93
CA GLY A 294 25.49 -9.79 -12.22
C GLY A 294 24.52 -10.99 -12.17
N TRP A 295 23.66 -11.06 -11.14
CA TRP A 295 22.72 -12.16 -11.01
C TRP A 295 21.66 -12.12 -12.11
N SER A 296 21.27 -13.30 -12.58
CA SER A 296 20.10 -13.40 -13.44
C SER A 296 18.83 -12.95 -12.68
N ALA A 297 17.80 -12.51 -13.40
CA ALA A 297 16.52 -12.17 -12.80
C ALA A 297 15.93 -13.30 -11.95
N GLN A 298 16.16 -14.56 -12.36
CA GLN A 298 15.75 -15.76 -11.62
C GLN A 298 16.48 -15.86 -10.27
N ALA A 299 17.81 -15.73 -10.28
CA ALA A 299 18.62 -15.77 -9.05
C ALA A 299 18.27 -14.61 -8.12
N ALA A 300 18.12 -13.39 -8.67
CA ALA A 300 17.69 -12.21 -7.91
C ALA A 300 16.31 -12.40 -7.27
N GLY A 301 15.33 -12.91 -8.04
CA GLY A 301 13.98 -13.19 -7.54
C GLY A 301 13.97 -14.21 -6.40
N LEU A 302 14.71 -15.32 -6.54
CA LEU A 302 14.86 -16.31 -5.47
C LEU A 302 15.62 -15.75 -4.26
N GLY A 303 16.70 -15.01 -4.51
CA GLY A 303 17.47 -14.36 -3.45
C GLY A 303 16.66 -13.34 -2.65
N LEU A 304 15.69 -12.68 -3.26
CA LEU A 304 14.83 -11.70 -2.57
C LEU A 304 13.61 -12.33 -1.86
N ALA A 305 13.37 -13.63 -1.99
CA ALA A 305 12.20 -14.30 -1.40
C ALA A 305 12.21 -14.36 0.14
N ALA A 306 13.39 -14.27 0.77
CA ALA A 306 13.54 -14.38 2.23
C ALA A 306 12.79 -13.29 2.99
N GLY A 307 12.84 -12.03 2.53
CA GLY A 307 12.12 -10.91 3.14
C GLY A 307 10.59 -11.14 3.18
N PRO A 308 9.93 -11.34 2.04
CA PRO A 308 8.51 -11.67 1.97
C PRO A 308 8.10 -12.89 2.78
N ALA A 309 8.95 -13.94 2.86
CA ALA A 309 8.68 -15.09 3.70
C ALA A 309 8.56 -14.71 5.20
N VAL A 310 9.44 -13.85 5.69
CA VAL A 310 9.36 -13.29 7.05
C VAL A 310 8.07 -12.49 7.23
N VAL A 311 7.69 -11.66 6.24
CA VAL A 311 6.44 -10.87 6.29
C VAL A 311 5.23 -11.77 6.52
N VAL A 312 5.12 -12.91 5.81
CA VAL A 312 3.99 -13.85 5.95
C VAL A 312 3.87 -14.39 7.38
N VAL A 313 4.99 -14.70 8.02
CA VAL A 313 5.02 -15.20 9.41
C VAL A 313 4.69 -14.09 10.40
N VAL A 314 5.39 -12.96 10.28
CA VAL A 314 5.31 -11.84 11.24
C VAL A 314 3.95 -11.16 11.20
N ALA A 315 3.35 -10.97 10.03
CA ALA A 315 2.04 -10.33 9.88
C ALA A 315 0.92 -11.05 10.65
N ARG A 316 1.01 -12.39 10.79
CA ARG A 316 0.06 -13.17 11.60
C ARG A 316 0.20 -12.89 13.10
N LEU A 317 1.40 -12.56 13.55
CA LEU A 317 1.69 -12.28 14.95
C LEU A 317 1.49 -10.81 15.31
N ALA A 318 1.66 -9.91 14.34
CA ALA A 318 1.62 -8.46 14.53
C ALA A 318 0.35 -7.98 15.23
N HIS A 319 -0.83 -8.49 14.84
CA HIS A 319 -2.08 -8.16 15.51
C HIS A 319 -2.10 -8.56 16.99
N ARG A 320 -1.62 -9.79 17.31
CA ARG A 320 -1.57 -10.26 18.71
C ARG A 320 -0.61 -9.42 19.56
N ILE A 321 0.49 -9.02 18.97
CA ILE A 321 1.50 -8.17 19.63
C ILE A 321 0.92 -6.76 19.83
N ALA A 322 0.24 -6.19 18.82
CA ALA A 322 -0.38 -4.87 18.89
C ALA A 322 -1.51 -4.78 19.94
N VAL A 323 -2.28 -5.85 20.14
CA VAL A 323 -3.29 -5.92 21.21
C VAL A 323 -2.65 -5.83 22.59
N ARG A 324 -1.43 -6.33 22.77
CA ARG A 324 -0.73 -6.34 24.08
C ARG A 324 0.10 -5.08 24.33
N LEU A 325 0.81 -4.61 23.32
CA LEU A 325 1.78 -3.52 23.46
C LEU A 325 1.25 -2.17 22.98
N GLY A 326 0.14 -2.15 22.24
CA GLY A 326 -0.36 -0.98 21.55
C GLY A 326 0.08 -0.93 20.08
N VAL A 327 -0.66 -0.16 19.29
CA VAL A 327 -0.39 0.03 17.85
C VAL A 327 0.88 0.85 17.63
N GLY A 328 1.03 1.96 18.36
CA GLY A 328 2.16 2.88 18.26
C GLY A 328 3.51 2.19 18.47
N PRO A 329 3.74 1.50 19.62
CA PRO A 329 4.99 0.80 19.90
C PRO A 329 5.34 -0.26 18.86
N VAL A 330 4.36 -1.07 18.41
CA VAL A 330 4.59 -2.14 17.44
C VAL A 330 4.95 -1.59 16.07
N ALA A 331 4.26 -0.55 15.62
CA ALA A 331 4.55 0.13 14.36
C ALA A 331 5.94 0.80 14.41
N THR A 332 6.30 1.44 15.54
CA THR A 332 7.62 2.04 15.75
C THR A 332 8.73 0.99 15.70
N LEU A 333 8.55 -0.15 16.38
CA LEU A 333 9.51 -1.25 16.35
C LEU A 333 9.69 -1.79 14.93
N GLY A 334 8.62 -1.90 14.17
CA GLY A 334 8.66 -2.28 12.77
C GLY A 334 9.46 -1.29 11.91
N ALA A 335 9.27 0.02 12.11
CA ALA A 335 10.01 1.05 11.39
C ALA A 335 11.51 1.06 11.75
N LEU A 336 11.84 0.88 13.02
CA LEU A 336 13.23 0.72 13.48
C LEU A 336 13.88 -0.52 12.88
N SER A 337 13.15 -1.65 12.81
CA SER A 337 13.66 -2.88 12.18
C SER A 337 13.93 -2.68 10.68
N PHE A 338 13.03 -2.00 9.96
CA PHE A 338 13.22 -1.65 8.56
C PHE A 338 14.44 -0.74 8.37
N THR A 339 14.58 0.28 9.23
CA THR A 339 15.74 1.19 9.23
C THR A 339 17.03 0.42 9.47
N ALA A 340 17.06 -0.44 10.48
CA ALA A 340 18.23 -1.26 10.82
C ALA A 340 18.64 -2.18 9.66
N GLY A 341 17.66 -2.80 8.97
CA GLY A 341 17.93 -3.63 7.79
C GLY A 341 18.50 -2.82 6.62
N SER A 342 18.00 -1.61 6.39
CA SER A 342 18.52 -0.70 5.34
C SER A 342 19.93 -0.22 5.66
N LEU A 343 20.22 0.13 6.92
CA LEU A 343 21.55 0.49 7.39
C LEU A 343 22.51 -0.70 7.34
N TRP A 344 22.03 -1.91 7.61
CA TRP A 344 22.81 -3.12 7.46
C TRP A 344 23.33 -3.29 6.04
N TRP A 345 22.47 -3.13 5.02
CA TRP A 345 22.90 -3.17 3.63
C TRP A 345 23.90 -2.08 3.29
N LEU A 346 23.66 -0.85 3.75
CA LEU A 346 24.55 0.28 3.52
C LEU A 346 25.97 0.02 4.06
N TRP A 347 26.06 -0.71 5.18
CA TRP A 347 27.33 -1.01 5.83
C TRP A 347 28.01 -2.28 5.30
N GLN A 348 27.27 -3.35 5.07
CA GLN A 348 27.81 -4.68 4.77
C GLN A 348 27.95 -5.01 3.29
N LEU A 349 27.16 -4.38 2.42
CA LEU A 349 27.14 -4.72 1.01
C LEU A 349 28.19 -3.95 0.23
N GLY A 350 28.93 -4.68 -0.61
CA GLY A 350 29.97 -4.19 -1.50
C GLY A 350 29.84 -4.80 -2.90
N SER A 351 30.89 -4.72 -3.69
CA SER A 351 30.95 -5.31 -5.03
C SER A 351 31.06 -6.84 -5.01
N SER A 352 31.55 -7.43 -3.92
CA SER A 352 31.68 -8.88 -3.78
C SER A 352 30.38 -9.53 -3.32
N GLU A 353 30.04 -10.69 -3.89
CA GLU A 353 28.87 -11.45 -3.49
C GLU A 353 28.98 -11.94 -2.05
N ASN A 354 28.03 -11.54 -1.21
CA ASN A 354 27.95 -11.96 0.18
C ASN A 354 26.48 -12.08 0.61
N TYR A 355 25.83 -13.14 0.12
CA TYR A 355 24.40 -13.35 0.37
C TYR A 355 24.08 -13.55 1.85
N PHE A 356 24.72 -14.54 2.50
CA PHE A 356 24.35 -14.98 3.85
C PHE A 356 24.70 -13.97 4.94
N ARG A 357 25.83 -13.30 4.85
CA ARG A 357 26.27 -12.31 5.85
C ARG A 357 25.94 -10.88 5.46
N GLY A 358 25.81 -10.59 4.16
CA GLY A 358 25.50 -9.25 3.66
C GLY A 358 24.02 -9.01 3.41
N LEU A 359 23.44 -9.72 2.43
CA LEU A 359 22.08 -9.44 1.96
C LEU A 359 20.99 -9.99 2.88
N LEU A 360 21.11 -11.26 3.30
CA LEU A 360 20.07 -11.98 4.03
C LEU A 360 19.70 -11.33 5.38
N PRO A 361 20.63 -10.90 6.27
CA PRO A 361 20.25 -10.30 7.53
C PRO A 361 19.43 -9.00 7.35
N GLY A 362 19.80 -8.17 6.39
CA GLY A 362 19.02 -6.98 6.04
C GLY A 362 17.61 -7.32 5.54
N GLN A 363 17.44 -8.39 4.74
CA GLN A 363 16.13 -8.86 4.31
C GLN A 363 15.27 -9.37 5.46
N LEU A 364 15.86 -10.08 6.42
CA LEU A 364 15.13 -10.57 7.60
C LEU A 364 14.64 -9.39 8.46
N LEU A 365 15.49 -8.38 8.66
CA LEU A 365 15.17 -7.18 9.42
C LEU A 365 14.10 -6.32 8.71
N THR A 366 14.25 -6.09 7.39
CA THR A 366 13.25 -5.34 6.63
C THR A 366 11.93 -6.11 6.51
N GLY A 367 11.97 -7.43 6.33
CA GLY A 367 10.80 -8.30 6.34
C GLY A 367 10.06 -8.27 7.67
N LEU A 368 10.78 -8.29 8.81
CA LEU A 368 10.22 -8.10 10.14
C LEU A 368 9.53 -6.72 10.23
N GLY A 369 10.18 -5.67 9.76
CA GLY A 369 9.64 -4.31 9.73
C GLY A 369 8.34 -4.22 8.94
N VAL A 370 8.32 -4.69 7.71
CA VAL A 370 7.12 -4.71 6.83
C VAL A 370 6.00 -5.51 7.47
N GLY A 371 6.31 -6.70 8.01
CA GLY A 371 5.33 -7.60 8.64
C GLY A 371 4.69 -7.02 9.90
N LEU A 372 5.40 -6.16 10.64
CA LEU A 372 4.86 -5.46 11.80
C LEU A 372 4.04 -4.23 11.39
N ILE A 373 4.54 -3.39 10.48
CA ILE A 373 3.94 -2.07 10.17
C ILE A 373 2.61 -2.21 9.42
N LEU A 374 2.59 -2.91 8.29
CA LEU A 374 1.43 -2.88 7.39
C LEU A 374 0.14 -3.33 8.06
N PRO A 375 0.06 -4.49 8.73
CA PRO A 375 -1.17 -4.90 9.40
C PRO A 375 -1.50 -4.02 10.61
N THR A 376 -0.48 -3.54 11.34
CA THR A 376 -0.68 -2.73 12.54
C THR A 376 -1.26 -1.36 12.18
N LEU A 377 -0.70 -0.65 11.20
CA LEU A 377 -1.26 0.63 10.74
C LEU A 377 -2.65 0.46 10.10
N SER A 378 -2.89 -0.65 9.38
CA SER A 378 -4.21 -0.94 8.83
C SER A 378 -5.28 -1.12 9.92
N SER A 379 -4.90 -1.64 11.08
CA SER A 379 -5.83 -1.82 12.21
C SER A 379 -6.30 -0.50 12.85
N VAL A 380 -5.56 0.60 12.66
CA VAL A 380 -5.93 1.93 13.18
C VAL A 380 -7.27 2.41 12.61
N VAL A 381 -7.62 2.02 11.39
CA VAL A 381 -8.92 2.33 10.80
C VAL A 381 -10.07 1.87 11.68
N GLY A 382 -9.98 0.63 12.19
CA GLY A 382 -11.03 0.06 13.04
C GLY A 382 -11.00 0.52 14.49
N SER A 383 -9.81 0.88 15.02
CA SER A 383 -9.64 1.26 16.43
C SER A 383 -9.81 2.75 16.69
N ALA A 384 -9.46 3.61 15.72
CA ALA A 384 -9.50 5.07 15.90
C ALA A 384 -10.73 5.73 15.27
N LEU A 385 -11.34 5.13 14.24
CA LEU A 385 -12.46 5.72 13.53
C LEU A 385 -13.80 5.05 13.88
N PRO A 386 -14.91 5.81 13.89
CA PRO A 386 -16.25 5.25 14.05
C PRO A 386 -16.64 4.43 12.80
N GLY A 387 -17.46 3.37 12.99
CA GLY A 387 -17.87 2.42 11.95
C GLY A 387 -18.27 3.05 10.61
N PRO A 388 -19.13 4.09 10.57
CA PRO A 388 -19.52 4.74 9.30
C PRO A 388 -18.36 5.35 8.50
N ARG A 389 -17.20 5.58 9.12
CA ARG A 389 -16.00 6.17 8.49
C ARG A 389 -14.90 5.17 8.15
N TRP A 390 -15.10 3.88 8.40
CA TRP A 390 -14.07 2.87 8.09
C TRP A 390 -13.72 2.80 6.62
N GLY A 391 -14.72 2.92 5.73
CA GLY A 391 -14.50 2.96 4.29
C GLY A 391 -13.62 4.13 3.85
N SER A 392 -13.96 5.34 4.30
CA SER A 392 -13.17 6.56 4.02
C SER A 392 -11.76 6.47 4.61
N GLY A 393 -11.63 5.97 5.84
CA GLY A 393 -10.34 5.78 6.49
C GLY A 393 -9.46 4.76 5.77
N SER A 394 -10.01 3.61 5.41
CA SER A 394 -9.29 2.59 4.65
C SER A 394 -8.84 3.10 3.28
N SER A 395 -9.71 3.82 2.57
CA SER A 395 -9.39 4.44 1.28
C SER A 395 -8.22 5.43 1.42
N LEU A 396 -8.29 6.35 2.38
CA LEU A 396 -7.26 7.36 2.60
C LEU A 396 -5.92 6.74 3.01
N LEU A 397 -5.92 5.75 3.91
CA LEU A 397 -4.71 5.06 4.34
C LEU A 397 -4.03 4.31 3.17
N ASN A 398 -4.82 3.63 2.33
CA ASN A 398 -4.31 2.95 1.14
C ASN A 398 -3.84 3.94 0.06
N THR A 399 -4.52 5.08 -0.12
CA THR A 399 -4.06 6.16 -0.99
C THR A 399 -2.73 6.71 -0.51
N ALA A 400 -2.56 6.97 0.79
CA ALA A 400 -1.28 7.40 1.36
C ALA A 400 -0.17 6.37 1.12
N ARG A 401 -0.48 5.07 1.24
CA ARG A 401 0.45 3.98 0.90
C ARG A 401 0.92 4.06 -0.56
N GLN A 402 0.00 4.23 -1.50
CA GLN A 402 0.34 4.26 -2.92
C GLN A 402 1.05 5.54 -3.33
N VAL A 403 0.65 6.69 -2.77
CA VAL A 403 1.37 7.96 -2.95
C VAL A 403 2.81 7.83 -2.44
N GLY A 404 2.98 7.29 -1.23
CA GLY A 404 4.30 6.99 -0.69
C GLY A 404 5.12 6.08 -1.60
N SER A 405 4.50 5.02 -2.15
CA SER A 405 5.15 4.10 -3.08
C SER A 405 5.62 4.79 -4.37
N ALA A 406 4.77 5.61 -4.98
CA ALA A 406 5.14 6.37 -6.18
C ALA A 406 6.29 7.33 -5.92
N LEU A 407 6.25 8.06 -4.81
CA LEU A 407 7.33 8.97 -4.40
C LEU A 407 8.62 8.19 -4.08
N GLY A 408 8.51 7.02 -3.46
CA GLY A 408 9.65 6.17 -3.14
C GLY A 408 10.40 5.68 -4.38
N ILE A 409 9.67 5.25 -5.40
CA ILE A 409 10.26 4.86 -6.69
C ILE A 409 10.95 6.07 -7.33
N ALA A 410 10.28 7.23 -7.40
CA ALA A 410 10.84 8.44 -7.98
C ALA A 410 12.11 8.92 -7.23
N LEU A 411 12.09 8.90 -5.90
CA LEU A 411 13.24 9.28 -5.07
C LEU A 411 14.42 8.30 -5.21
N VAL A 412 14.17 7.00 -5.36
CA VAL A 412 15.23 6.02 -5.65
C VAL A 412 15.83 6.30 -7.03
N VAL A 413 15.03 6.60 -8.05
CA VAL A 413 15.51 6.99 -9.37
C VAL A 413 16.39 8.24 -9.27
N THR A 414 15.95 9.23 -8.48
CA THR A 414 16.74 10.45 -8.20
C THR A 414 18.07 10.15 -7.51
N ALA A 415 18.05 9.26 -6.49
CA ALA A 415 19.24 8.96 -5.69
C ALA A 415 20.24 8.05 -6.42
N VAL A 416 19.73 7.11 -7.21
CA VAL A 416 20.56 6.15 -7.96
C VAL A 416 21.12 6.78 -9.24
N GLY A 417 20.41 7.76 -9.82
CA GLY A 417 20.81 8.47 -11.04
C GLY A 417 20.47 7.70 -12.31
N THR A 418 20.79 8.30 -13.45
CA THR A 418 20.41 7.77 -14.78
C THR A 418 21.40 6.78 -15.38
N HIS A 419 22.62 6.67 -14.81
CA HIS A 419 23.72 5.86 -15.35
C HIS A 419 24.05 4.67 -14.42
N ILE A 420 23.24 3.59 -14.46
CA ILE A 420 23.44 2.41 -13.61
C ILE A 420 24.40 1.39 -14.26
N ALA A 421 24.48 1.32 -15.57
CA ALA A 421 25.26 0.29 -16.26
C ALA A 421 26.72 0.66 -16.45
N ASN A 422 27.64 -0.11 -15.85
CA ASN A 422 29.10 -0.07 -16.07
C ASN A 422 29.81 1.24 -15.64
N SER A 423 29.30 1.97 -14.65
CA SER A 423 29.99 3.15 -14.09
C SER A 423 30.79 2.78 -12.84
N PRO A 424 32.00 3.31 -12.65
CA PRO A 424 32.76 3.13 -11.41
C PRO A 424 32.04 3.68 -10.15
N THR A 425 30.97 4.48 -10.36
CA THR A 425 30.14 5.07 -9.30
C THR A 425 28.87 4.25 -8.99
N GLU A 426 28.65 3.12 -9.66
CA GLU A 426 27.42 2.31 -9.54
C GLU A 426 27.10 1.94 -8.08
N LEU A 427 28.07 1.39 -7.34
CA LEU A 427 27.88 1.02 -5.93
C LEU A 427 27.58 2.24 -5.05
N ALA A 428 28.19 3.39 -5.34
CA ALA A 428 27.90 4.64 -4.61
C ALA A 428 26.45 5.08 -4.81
N SER A 429 25.96 4.98 -6.06
CA SER A 429 24.57 5.28 -6.41
C SER A 429 23.59 4.34 -5.71
N ILE A 430 23.86 3.03 -5.70
CA ILE A 430 23.04 2.04 -4.96
C ILE A 430 23.04 2.35 -3.46
N ARG A 431 24.19 2.72 -2.88
CA ARG A 431 24.29 3.13 -1.48
C ARG A 431 23.45 4.37 -1.17
N SER A 432 23.36 5.34 -2.07
CA SER A 432 22.45 6.48 -1.94
C SER A 432 20.98 6.01 -1.88
N GLY A 433 20.62 5.01 -2.66
CA GLY A 433 19.31 4.35 -2.56
C GLY A 433 19.06 3.76 -1.16
N TRP A 434 19.99 2.95 -0.63
CA TRP A 434 19.82 2.38 0.72
C TRP A 434 19.81 3.43 1.82
N ALA A 435 20.59 4.50 1.69
CA ALA A 435 20.53 5.64 2.62
C ALA A 435 19.15 6.32 2.62
N LEU A 436 18.53 6.47 1.45
CA LEU A 436 17.16 6.95 1.31
C LEU A 436 16.15 6.03 2.02
N LEU A 437 16.29 4.70 1.86
CA LEU A 437 15.43 3.73 2.56
C LEU A 437 15.56 3.86 4.08
N ALA A 438 16.80 3.98 4.56
CA ALA A 438 17.07 4.17 5.99
C ALA A 438 16.46 5.48 6.49
N ALA A 439 16.56 6.57 5.73
CA ALA A 439 15.97 7.86 6.07
C ALA A 439 14.43 7.78 6.11
N ALA A 440 13.79 7.13 5.14
CA ALA A 440 12.34 6.92 5.12
C ALA A 440 11.87 6.06 6.30
N GLY A 441 12.61 4.99 6.63
CA GLY A 441 12.37 4.16 7.81
C GLY A 441 12.52 4.93 9.11
N ALA A 442 13.59 5.73 9.26
CA ALA A 442 13.81 6.57 10.43
C ALA A 442 12.73 7.64 10.60
N THR A 443 12.32 8.29 9.50
CA THR A 443 11.19 9.24 9.50
C THR A 443 9.91 8.55 9.96
N SER A 444 9.63 7.35 9.44
CA SER A 444 8.50 6.54 9.88
C SER A 444 8.58 6.19 11.37
N ALA A 445 9.77 5.84 11.89
CA ALA A 445 9.98 5.55 13.30
C ALA A 445 9.73 6.77 14.20
N LEU A 446 10.20 7.94 13.80
CA LEU A 446 9.93 9.20 14.52
C LEU A 446 8.43 9.52 14.58
N ILE A 447 7.72 9.34 13.46
CA ILE A 447 6.26 9.50 13.42
C ILE A 447 5.59 8.44 14.33
N GLY A 448 6.12 7.21 14.36
CA GLY A 448 5.64 6.13 15.22
C GLY A 448 5.78 6.44 16.72
N VAL A 449 6.85 7.11 17.13
CA VAL A 449 7.01 7.61 18.51
C VAL A 449 5.90 8.60 18.86
N ALA A 450 5.53 9.50 17.94
CA ALA A 450 4.41 10.42 18.16
C ALA A 450 3.08 9.66 18.29
N LEU A 451 2.85 8.61 17.48
CA LEU A 451 1.68 7.74 17.59
C LEU A 451 1.61 7.06 18.97
N THR A 452 2.74 6.52 19.43
CA THR A 452 2.88 5.91 20.76
C THR A 452 2.53 6.90 21.89
N ALA A 453 3.00 8.14 21.79
CA ALA A 453 2.75 9.17 22.78
C ALA A 453 1.24 9.57 22.86
N VAL A 454 0.58 9.66 21.71
CA VAL A 454 -0.87 9.96 21.65
C VAL A 454 -1.69 8.81 22.24
N GLU A 455 -1.38 7.56 21.88
CA GLU A 455 -2.03 6.36 22.39
C GLU A 455 -1.88 6.26 23.92
N TYR A 456 -0.68 6.51 24.45
CA TYR A 456 -0.40 6.48 25.89
C TYR A 456 -1.18 7.56 26.65
N ARG A 457 -1.30 8.77 26.12
CA ARG A 457 -2.11 9.85 26.73
C ARG A 457 -3.58 9.46 26.81
N LYS A 458 -4.13 8.89 25.76
CA LYS A 458 -5.53 8.45 25.71
C LYS A 458 -5.81 7.37 26.75
N ASN A 459 -4.95 6.36 26.86
CA ASN A 459 -5.11 5.29 27.84
C ASN A 459 -5.07 5.83 29.29
N ARG A 460 -4.21 6.80 29.58
CA ARG A 460 -4.15 7.45 30.91
C ARG A 460 -5.41 8.23 31.24
N THR A 461 -6.03 8.91 30.28
CA THR A 461 -7.29 9.64 30.53
C THR A 461 -8.45 8.70 30.80
N HIS A 462 -8.52 7.59 30.08
CA HIS A 462 -9.54 6.56 30.32
C HIS A 462 -9.41 5.89 31.71
N THR A 463 -8.18 5.59 32.13
CA THR A 463 -7.96 4.99 33.47
C THR A 463 -8.37 5.97 34.58
N ARG A 464 -8.04 7.25 34.44
CA ARG A 464 -8.41 8.28 35.43
C ARG A 464 -9.94 8.49 35.53
N SER A 465 -10.65 8.48 34.39
CA SER A 465 -12.12 8.61 34.41
C SER A 465 -12.82 7.39 35.04
N SER A 466 -12.31 6.18 34.79
CA SER A 466 -12.83 4.95 35.39
C SER A 466 -12.55 4.86 36.91
N ASP A 467 -11.42 5.42 37.37
CA ASP A 467 -11.09 5.48 38.80
C ASP A 467 -11.94 6.53 39.51
N GLN A 468 -12.31 7.66 38.86
CA GLN A 468 -13.23 8.65 39.40
C GLN A 468 -14.67 8.15 39.51
N GLU A 469 -15.15 7.32 38.54
CA GLU A 469 -16.46 6.66 38.62
C GLU A 469 -16.52 5.56 39.68
N ARG A 470 -15.38 4.97 40.05
CA ARG A 470 -15.28 3.94 41.11
C ARG A 470 -15.03 4.51 42.50
N ALA A 471 -14.72 5.79 42.63
CA ALA A 471 -14.63 6.42 43.95
C ALA A 471 -15.99 6.36 44.62
N PRO A 472 -16.14 5.79 45.84
CA PRO A 472 -17.42 5.69 46.52
C PRO A 472 -17.94 7.14 46.75
N SER A 473 -19.14 7.40 46.25
CA SER A 473 -19.89 8.61 46.65
C SER A 473 -20.04 8.57 48.16
N HIS A 474 -19.29 9.43 48.84
CA HIS A 474 -19.60 9.75 50.23
C HIS A 474 -20.96 10.42 50.25
N ASP A 475 -22.02 9.60 50.28
CA ASP A 475 -23.37 10.03 50.58
C ASP A 475 -23.36 10.55 52.01
N CYS A 476 -23.40 11.89 52.14
CA CYS A 476 -23.72 12.54 53.36
C CYS A 476 -25.15 12.13 53.75
N LYS A 477 -25.26 11.10 54.58
CA LYS A 477 -26.50 10.85 55.32
C LYS A 477 -26.74 12.02 56.22
N HIS A 478 -27.53 13.00 55.76
CA HIS A 478 -28.24 13.90 56.64
C HIS A 478 -29.28 13.09 57.40
N GLU A 479 -28.94 12.70 58.62
CA GLU A 479 -29.92 12.30 59.64
C GLU A 479 -30.86 13.48 59.94
N SER A 480 -32.12 13.36 59.48
CA SER A 480 -33.21 14.26 59.93
C SER A 480 -33.65 13.79 61.32
N PRO A 481 -33.75 14.71 62.32
CA PRO A 481 -34.23 14.31 63.63
C PRO A 481 -35.74 14.02 63.58
N ILE A 482 -36.12 12.81 64.01
CA ILE A 482 -37.52 12.43 64.24
C ILE A 482 -38.10 13.22 65.42
N ILE A 483 -38.97 14.18 65.15
CA ILE A 483 -39.83 14.78 66.16
C ILE A 483 -40.97 13.82 66.47
N ARG A 484 -40.91 13.20 67.65
CA ARG A 484 -42.05 12.51 68.28
C ARG A 484 -42.99 13.61 68.84
N THR A 485 -44.15 13.79 68.26
CA THR A 485 -45.32 14.36 68.96
C THR A 485 -46.30 13.21 69.20
N GLY A 486 -46.39 12.83 70.50
CA GLY A 486 -47.53 12.10 70.97
C GLY A 486 -48.68 13.07 71.18
N LEU A 487 -49.91 12.60 71.03
CA LEU A 487 -51.06 12.92 71.85
C LEU A 487 -52.32 12.19 71.31
N THR A 488 -52.89 11.38 72.23
CA THR A 488 -54.27 10.83 72.38
C THR A 488 -54.86 10.00 71.28
#